data_7d8cd81ff9b71c98196ee2ecd4b69997
#
_entry.id   7d8cd81ff9b71c98196ee2ecd4b69997
#
_cell.length_a   1.000
_cell.length_b   1.000
_cell.length_c   1.000
_cell.angle_alpha   90.00
_cell.angle_beta   90.00
_cell.angle_gamma   90.00
#
_symmetry.space_group_name_H-M   'P 1'
#
loop_
_entity.id
_entity.type
_entity.pdbx_description
1 polymer ?
#
loop_
_entity_poly.entity_id
_entity_poly.type
_entity_poly.pdbx_seq_one_letter_code
_entity_poly.pdbx_strand_id
1 'polypeptide(L)'
;MAWIVWPFTGRSTLKKPVREGKVSRETAERVVKEVQERVVKEVQERAVKEVQEQALGRKFDQDKPRWDLLPWDEVEEIVEILTFGSEKYEDNNWQHVKGSKWRYFGALCRHTFAWWRGETLDKESGKSHLAHAGCCLLFLMWFDNQEKSDESQRV
;
A
#
# COMPACT_ATOMS: atom_id res chain seq x y z
N MET A 1 -47.37 10.77 -20.11
CA MET A 1 -47.01 9.36 -19.91
C MET A 1 -47.34 8.62 -21.20
N ALA A 2 -46.32 8.33 -22.01
CA ALA A 2 -46.51 7.64 -23.28
C ALA A 2 -45.70 6.32 -23.21
N TRP A 3 -46.41 5.20 -23.26
CA TRP A 3 -45.86 3.87 -23.30
C TRP A 3 -45.46 3.55 -24.74
N ILE A 4 -44.14 3.38 -24.98
CA ILE A 4 -43.64 2.90 -26.27
C ILE A 4 -43.69 1.38 -26.24
N VAL A 5 -44.67 0.84 -27.00
CA VAL A 5 -44.78 -0.59 -27.28
C VAL A 5 -43.90 -0.91 -28.47
N TRP A 6 -42.86 -1.75 -28.26
CA TRP A 6 -41.99 -2.24 -29.32
C TRP A 6 -42.63 -3.50 -29.97
N PRO A 7 -42.78 -3.56 -31.29
CA PRO A 7 -43.33 -4.76 -31.92
C PRO A 7 -42.26 -5.85 -32.05
N PHE A 8 -42.44 -6.94 -31.34
CA PHE A 8 -41.63 -8.14 -31.42
C PHE A 8 -42.00 -8.93 -32.68
N THR A 9 -41.29 -8.73 -33.81
CA THR A 9 -41.34 -9.60 -34.97
C THR A 9 -40.10 -10.49 -35.02
N GLY A 10 -40.02 -11.45 -34.13
CA GLY A 10 -38.99 -12.48 -34.14
C GLY A 10 -39.41 -13.65 -35.04
N ARG A 11 -38.82 -13.76 -36.22
CA ARG A 11 -38.88 -15.02 -37.00
C ARG A 11 -38.12 -16.07 -36.17
N SER A 12 -38.88 -17.05 -35.68
CA SER A 12 -38.35 -18.29 -35.14
C SER A 12 -37.62 -19.06 -36.26
N THR A 13 -36.29 -18.92 -36.32
CA THR A 13 -35.49 -19.85 -37.15
C THR A 13 -35.32 -21.13 -36.32
N LEU A 14 -36.22 -22.07 -36.57
CA LEU A 14 -36.05 -23.45 -36.11
C LEU A 14 -34.71 -23.96 -36.59
N LYS A 15 -33.72 -24.03 -35.72
CA LYS A 15 -32.46 -24.69 -35.96
C LYS A 15 -32.77 -26.18 -36.25
N LYS A 16 -32.39 -26.64 -37.44
CA LYS A 16 -32.49 -28.06 -37.79
C LYS A 16 -31.82 -28.88 -36.68
N PRO A 17 -32.43 -30.02 -36.30
CA PRO A 17 -31.83 -30.89 -35.30
C PRO A 17 -30.44 -31.34 -35.82
N VAL A 18 -29.44 -31.12 -34.98
CA VAL A 18 -28.08 -31.66 -35.22
C VAL A 18 -28.23 -33.17 -35.29
N ARG A 19 -27.91 -33.79 -36.44
CA ARG A 19 -27.85 -35.25 -36.55
C ARG A 19 -26.86 -35.74 -35.54
N GLU A 20 -27.31 -36.44 -34.51
CA GLU A 20 -26.47 -37.20 -33.58
C GLU A 20 -25.75 -38.29 -34.39
N GLY A 21 -24.52 -37.99 -34.82
CA GLY A 21 -23.65 -38.96 -35.39
C GLY A 21 -23.31 -39.97 -34.29
N LYS A 22 -23.64 -41.23 -34.46
CA LYS A 22 -23.22 -42.30 -33.56
C LYS A 22 -21.71 -42.35 -33.55
N VAL A 23 -21.12 -41.84 -32.48
CA VAL A 23 -19.66 -41.95 -32.23
C VAL A 23 -19.35 -43.41 -32.07
N SER A 24 -18.34 -43.91 -32.81
CA SER A 24 -17.95 -45.34 -32.68
C SER A 24 -17.37 -45.57 -31.26
N ARG A 25 -17.57 -46.76 -30.72
CA ARG A 25 -17.06 -47.13 -29.40
C ARG A 25 -15.55 -46.86 -29.28
N GLU A 26 -14.80 -47.19 -30.32
CA GLU A 26 -13.36 -46.96 -30.40
C GLU A 26 -12.98 -45.48 -30.32
N THR A 27 -13.73 -44.59 -30.98
CA THR A 27 -13.53 -43.15 -30.91
C THR A 27 -13.85 -42.60 -29.50
N ALA A 28 -14.90 -43.11 -28.86
CA ALA A 28 -15.25 -42.73 -27.50
C ALA A 28 -14.16 -43.16 -26.48
N GLU A 29 -13.67 -44.39 -26.60
CA GLU A 29 -12.59 -44.90 -25.73
C GLU A 29 -11.30 -44.09 -25.90
N ARG A 30 -10.94 -43.71 -27.13
CA ARG A 30 -9.77 -42.85 -27.39
C ARG A 30 -9.93 -41.47 -26.77
N VAL A 31 -11.09 -40.80 -26.93
CA VAL A 31 -11.35 -39.50 -26.36
C VAL A 31 -11.31 -39.53 -24.82
N VAL A 32 -11.89 -40.60 -24.22
CA VAL A 32 -11.86 -40.76 -22.76
C VAL A 32 -10.41 -40.90 -22.28
N LYS A 33 -9.58 -41.72 -22.98
CA LYS A 33 -8.16 -41.86 -22.63
C LYS A 33 -7.39 -40.55 -22.75
N GLU A 34 -7.58 -39.78 -23.84
CA GLU A 34 -6.94 -38.49 -24.04
C GLU A 34 -7.34 -37.46 -22.96
N VAL A 35 -8.61 -37.46 -22.58
CA VAL A 35 -9.12 -36.58 -21.51
C VAL A 35 -8.54 -36.97 -20.15
N GLN A 36 -8.49 -38.30 -19.85
CA GLN A 36 -7.89 -38.79 -18.61
C GLN A 36 -6.41 -38.42 -18.49
N GLU A 37 -5.63 -38.63 -19.56
CA GLU A 37 -4.20 -38.27 -19.58
C GLU A 37 -4.00 -36.77 -19.36
N ARG A 38 -4.84 -35.91 -19.95
CA ARG A 38 -4.79 -34.48 -19.80
C ARG A 38 -5.15 -34.03 -18.38
N VAL A 39 -6.22 -34.59 -17.79
CA VAL A 39 -6.61 -34.32 -16.42
C VAL A 39 -5.54 -34.74 -15.42
N VAL A 40 -4.95 -35.95 -15.59
CA VAL A 40 -3.87 -36.39 -14.72
C VAL A 40 -2.67 -35.47 -14.79
N LYS A 41 -2.28 -35.02 -15.98
CA LYS A 41 -1.19 -34.07 -16.17
C LYS A 41 -1.46 -32.73 -15.48
N GLU A 42 -2.65 -32.17 -15.68
CA GLU A 42 -3.05 -30.91 -15.04
C GLU A 42 -3.05 -31.01 -13.51
N VAL A 43 -3.54 -32.12 -12.96
CA VAL A 43 -3.53 -32.37 -11.50
C VAL A 43 -2.11 -32.48 -10.96
N GLN A 44 -1.23 -33.20 -11.69
CA GLN A 44 0.18 -33.33 -11.31
C GLN A 44 0.91 -31.98 -11.34
N GLU A 45 0.71 -31.18 -12.39
CA GLU A 45 1.30 -29.85 -12.51
C GLU A 45 0.84 -28.91 -11.39
N ARG A 46 -0.46 -28.95 -11.03
CA ARG A 46 -0.99 -28.19 -9.89
C ARG A 46 -0.40 -28.64 -8.57
N ALA A 47 -0.33 -29.95 -8.33
CA ALA A 47 0.25 -30.50 -7.10
C ALA A 47 1.73 -30.12 -6.95
N VAL A 48 2.51 -30.21 -8.04
CA VAL A 48 3.92 -29.78 -8.03
C VAL A 48 4.03 -28.29 -7.73
N LYS A 49 3.18 -27.45 -8.34
CA LYS A 49 3.16 -26.02 -8.08
C LYS A 49 2.80 -25.70 -6.63
N GLU A 50 1.78 -26.36 -6.07
CA GLU A 50 1.39 -26.19 -4.67
C GLU A 50 2.51 -26.61 -3.70
N VAL A 51 3.19 -27.72 -3.98
CA VAL A 51 4.34 -28.16 -3.17
C VAL A 51 5.50 -27.17 -3.26
N GLN A 52 5.77 -26.62 -4.45
CA GLN A 52 6.80 -25.59 -4.63
C GLN A 52 6.44 -24.28 -3.92
N GLU A 53 5.19 -23.85 -3.99
CA GLU A 53 4.69 -22.66 -3.25
C GLU A 53 4.73 -22.87 -1.73
N GLN A 54 4.51 -24.10 -1.24
CA GLN A 54 4.64 -24.42 0.19
C GLN A 54 6.09 -24.51 0.67
N ALA A 55 7.02 -24.91 -0.21
CA ALA A 55 8.46 -24.93 0.10
C ALA A 55 9.08 -23.53 0.15
N LEU A 56 8.47 -22.53 -0.50
CA LEU A 56 8.82 -21.13 -0.37
C LEU A 56 8.24 -20.62 0.95
N GLY A 57 9.09 -20.18 1.87
CA GLY A 57 8.66 -19.61 3.16
C GLY A 57 7.57 -18.57 2.97
N ARG A 58 6.39 -18.79 3.54
CA ARG A 58 5.25 -17.87 3.45
C ARG A 58 5.40 -16.80 4.52
N LYS A 59 5.37 -15.52 4.11
CA LYS A 59 5.32 -14.37 5.00
C LYS A 59 4.05 -13.59 4.72
N PHE A 60 3.19 -13.45 5.74
CA PHE A 60 1.92 -12.73 5.64
C PHE A 60 2.14 -11.26 6.01
N ASP A 61 2.56 -10.45 5.05
CA ASP A 61 2.88 -9.03 5.24
C ASP A 61 1.91 -8.09 4.52
N GLN A 62 0.88 -8.62 3.89
CA GLN A 62 -0.02 -7.87 2.99
C GLN A 62 -0.74 -6.70 3.67
N ASP A 63 -1.01 -6.81 4.97
CA ASP A 63 -1.72 -5.79 5.75
C ASP A 63 -0.78 -4.93 6.62
N LYS A 64 0.53 -5.10 6.48
CA LYS A 64 1.52 -4.33 7.25
C LYS A 64 1.97 -3.08 6.50
N PRO A 65 2.29 -2.00 7.23
CA PRO A 65 2.89 -0.82 6.61
C PRO A 65 4.18 -1.17 5.84
N ARG A 66 4.28 -0.66 4.63
CA ARG A 66 5.38 -0.88 3.69
C ARG A 66 6.52 0.10 3.98
N TRP A 67 7.36 -0.24 4.95
CA TRP A 67 8.54 0.55 5.33
C TRP A 67 9.58 0.66 4.21
N ASP A 68 9.56 -0.28 3.27
CA ASP A 68 10.41 -0.29 2.09
C ASP A 68 10.07 0.80 1.05
N LEU A 69 8.93 1.51 1.22
CA LEU A 69 8.54 2.66 0.39
C LEU A 69 9.10 3.99 0.90
N LEU A 70 9.73 4.00 2.08
CA LEU A 70 10.34 5.22 2.59
C LEU A 70 11.59 5.59 1.79
N PRO A 71 11.74 6.85 1.41
CA PRO A 71 13.00 7.37 0.89
C PRO A 71 13.96 7.53 2.07
N TRP A 72 14.77 6.50 2.31
CA TRP A 72 15.58 6.38 3.52
C TRP A 72 16.65 7.47 3.66
N ASP A 73 17.23 7.95 2.57
CA ASP A 73 18.22 9.01 2.58
C ASP A 73 17.61 10.33 3.11
N GLU A 74 16.38 10.67 2.70
CA GLU A 74 15.67 11.86 3.18
C GLU A 74 15.19 11.69 4.64
N VAL A 75 14.87 10.47 5.05
CA VAL A 75 14.54 10.16 6.45
C VAL A 75 15.79 10.29 7.33
N GLU A 76 16.95 9.85 6.85
CA GLU A 76 18.23 10.00 7.56
C GLU A 76 18.58 11.46 7.82
N GLU A 77 18.33 12.37 6.84
CA GLU A 77 18.48 13.82 7.07
C GLU A 77 17.63 14.33 8.26
N ILE A 78 16.40 13.82 8.42
CA ILE A 78 15.56 14.18 9.57
C ILE A 78 16.14 13.63 10.88
N VAL A 79 16.66 12.40 10.88
CA VAL A 79 17.31 11.79 12.04
C VAL A 79 18.57 12.59 12.44
N GLU A 80 19.33 13.10 11.49
CA GLU A 80 20.46 13.98 11.76
C GLU A 80 20.05 15.29 12.45
N ILE A 81 18.88 15.85 12.13
CA ILE A 81 18.34 17.02 12.85
C ILE A 81 17.99 16.66 14.30
N LEU A 82 17.40 15.48 14.53
CA LEU A 82 17.09 14.98 15.87
C LEU A 82 18.37 14.82 16.68
N THR A 83 19.42 14.24 16.08
CA THR A 83 20.74 14.06 16.70
C THR A 83 21.37 15.41 17.06
N PHE A 84 21.41 16.35 16.12
CA PHE A 84 21.88 17.72 16.38
C PHE A 84 21.11 18.40 17.52
N GLY A 85 19.78 18.18 17.60
CA GLY A 85 18.95 18.69 18.67
C GLY A 85 19.26 18.07 20.02
N SER A 86 19.52 16.75 20.08
CA SER A 86 19.89 16.05 21.33
C SER A 86 21.25 16.50 21.88
N GLU A 87 22.24 16.69 21.02
CA GLU A 87 23.55 17.21 21.39
C GLU A 87 23.47 18.64 21.96
N LYS A 88 22.55 19.47 21.42
CA LYS A 88 22.39 20.86 21.83
C LYS A 88 21.59 21.05 23.12
N TYR A 89 20.57 20.20 23.33
CA TYR A 89 19.56 20.43 24.39
C TYR A 89 19.38 19.26 25.35
N GLU A 90 19.59 18.06 25.02
CA GLU A 90 19.33 16.78 25.69
C GLU A 90 18.34 15.91 24.85
N ASP A 91 18.40 14.62 25.09
CA ASP A 91 17.50 13.65 24.42
C ASP A 91 16.05 13.97 24.75
N ASN A 92 15.23 14.01 23.70
CA ASN A 92 13.78 14.25 23.79
C ASN A 92 13.36 15.57 24.49
N ASN A 93 14.26 16.52 24.67
CA ASN A 93 13.95 17.83 25.27
C ASN A 93 12.77 18.52 24.57
N TRP A 94 12.58 18.27 23.28
CA TRP A 94 11.47 18.84 22.49
C TRP A 94 10.08 18.51 23.05
N GLN A 95 9.92 17.40 23.78
CA GLN A 95 8.66 16.99 24.42
C GLN A 95 8.27 17.91 25.60
N HIS A 96 9.24 18.58 26.22
CA HIS A 96 9.08 19.38 27.42
C HIS A 96 9.04 20.90 27.17
N VAL A 97 9.14 21.31 25.91
CA VAL A 97 9.15 22.72 25.54
C VAL A 97 7.81 23.36 25.80
N LYS A 98 7.74 24.40 26.65
CA LYS A 98 6.51 25.12 26.92
C LYS A 98 5.96 25.80 25.67
N GLY A 99 4.69 25.58 25.37
CA GLY A 99 4.03 26.09 24.16
C GLY A 99 4.54 25.43 22.87
N SER A 100 4.98 24.18 22.97
CA SER A 100 5.60 23.39 21.92
C SER A 100 4.86 23.41 20.59
N LYS A 101 3.56 23.17 20.56
CA LYS A 101 2.77 23.14 19.30
C LYS A 101 2.95 24.43 18.50
N TRP A 102 2.76 25.59 19.10
CA TRP A 102 2.92 26.88 18.42
C TRP A 102 4.38 27.17 18.02
N ARG A 103 5.31 26.79 18.86
CA ARG A 103 6.74 27.00 18.59
C ARG A 103 7.23 26.13 17.44
N TYR A 104 6.82 24.84 17.40
CA TYR A 104 7.20 23.94 16.30
C TYR A 104 6.42 24.25 15.02
N PHE A 105 5.17 24.66 15.11
CA PHE A 105 4.46 25.19 13.93
C PHE A 105 5.16 26.44 13.36
N GLY A 106 5.55 27.37 14.21
CA GLY A 106 6.31 28.55 13.77
C GLY A 106 7.67 28.19 13.17
N ALA A 107 8.37 27.20 13.73
CA ALA A 107 9.64 26.71 13.18
C ALA A 107 9.43 26.02 11.81
N LEU A 108 8.42 25.16 11.71
CA LEU A 108 8.01 24.54 10.44
C LEU A 108 7.80 25.59 9.35
N CYS A 109 7.02 26.61 9.64
CA CYS A 109 6.77 27.70 8.68
C CYS A 109 8.06 28.41 8.28
N ARG A 110 8.94 28.76 9.24
CA ARG A 110 10.21 29.46 8.92
C ARG A 110 11.09 28.63 8.00
N HIS A 111 11.30 27.35 8.30
CA HIS A 111 12.14 26.48 7.49
C HIS A 111 11.53 26.25 6.09
N THR A 112 10.21 26.04 6.01
CA THR A 112 9.54 25.87 4.71
C THR A 112 9.64 27.15 3.88
N PHE A 113 9.50 28.34 4.49
CA PHE A 113 9.64 29.61 3.78
C PHE A 113 11.08 29.92 3.36
N ALA A 114 12.07 29.59 4.16
CA ALA A 114 13.47 29.73 3.81
C ALA A 114 13.82 28.90 2.58
N TRP A 115 13.44 27.62 2.59
CA TRP A 115 13.57 26.75 1.44
C TRP A 115 12.85 27.28 0.20
N TRP A 116 11.59 27.75 0.34
CA TRP A 116 10.80 28.32 -0.77
C TRP A 116 11.46 29.52 -1.43
N ARG A 117 12.25 30.28 -0.67
CA ARG A 117 13.04 31.43 -1.18
C ARG A 117 14.39 31.03 -1.77
N GLY A 118 14.69 29.75 -1.82
CA GLY A 118 15.94 29.24 -2.37
C GLY A 118 17.09 29.04 -1.35
N GLU A 119 16.83 29.20 -0.05
CA GLU A 119 17.77 28.81 1.00
C GLU A 119 17.66 27.31 1.23
N THR A 120 18.63 26.53 0.79
CA THR A 120 18.60 25.07 0.90
C THR A 120 19.02 24.60 2.30
N LEU A 121 20.02 25.24 2.90
CA LEU A 121 20.62 24.84 4.17
C LEU A 121 20.39 25.91 5.23
N ASP A 122 20.05 25.44 6.43
CA ASP A 122 19.99 26.28 7.64
C ASP A 122 21.39 26.74 8.07
N LYS A 123 21.55 28.01 8.38
CA LYS A 123 22.85 28.62 8.68
C LYS A 123 23.46 28.18 10.00
N GLU A 124 22.61 27.76 10.94
CA GLU A 124 23.05 27.32 12.26
C GLU A 124 23.55 25.88 12.23
N SER A 125 22.78 25.00 11.64
CA SER A 125 23.06 23.55 11.61
C SER A 125 23.87 23.11 10.39
N GLY A 126 23.84 23.89 9.30
CA GLY A 126 24.38 23.50 7.99
C GLY A 126 23.56 22.39 7.29
N LYS A 127 22.37 22.08 7.80
CA LYS A 127 21.53 20.98 7.32
C LYS A 127 20.31 21.51 6.55
N SER A 128 19.64 20.62 5.83
CA SER A 128 18.49 20.92 4.99
C SER A 128 17.36 21.61 5.77
N HIS A 129 16.83 22.71 5.24
CA HIS A 129 15.62 23.33 5.77
C HIS A 129 14.40 22.40 5.69
N LEU A 130 14.31 21.54 4.67
CA LEU A 130 13.23 20.56 4.57
C LEU A 130 13.35 19.47 5.63
N ALA A 131 14.55 19.03 5.97
CA ALA A 131 14.76 18.09 7.07
C ALA A 131 14.34 18.70 8.43
N HIS A 132 14.68 19.98 8.69
CA HIS A 132 14.17 20.70 9.86
C HIS A 132 12.64 20.81 9.88
N ALA A 133 12.02 21.08 8.73
CA ALA A 133 10.57 21.12 8.62
C ALA A 133 9.94 19.74 8.88
N GLY A 134 10.54 18.67 8.34
CA GLY A 134 10.13 17.29 8.59
C GLY A 134 10.21 16.92 10.07
N CYS A 135 11.30 17.30 10.75
CA CYS A 135 11.47 17.11 12.19
C CYS A 135 10.36 17.84 12.99
N CYS A 136 10.04 19.09 12.64
CA CYS A 136 8.95 19.84 13.26
C CYS A 136 7.58 19.16 13.05
N LEU A 137 7.32 18.59 11.87
CA LEU A 137 6.11 17.81 11.59
C LEU A 137 5.99 16.58 12.47
N LEU A 138 7.07 15.82 12.65
CA LEU A 138 7.07 14.66 13.55
C LEU A 138 6.70 15.07 14.99
N PHE A 139 7.25 16.20 15.48
CA PHE A 139 6.91 16.71 16.81
C PHE A 139 5.43 17.09 16.93
N LEU A 140 4.88 17.77 15.93
CA LEU A 140 3.46 18.15 15.91
C LEU A 140 2.54 16.92 15.89
N MET A 141 2.87 15.91 15.08
CA MET A 141 2.14 14.64 15.04
C MET A 141 2.18 13.91 16.39
N TRP A 142 3.33 13.94 17.08
CA TRP A 142 3.46 13.35 18.40
C TRP A 142 2.54 14.05 19.41
N PHE A 143 2.53 15.38 19.47
CA PHE A 143 1.66 16.15 20.38
C PHE A 143 0.18 15.89 20.10
N ASP A 144 -0.23 15.83 18.84
CA ASP A 144 -1.60 15.49 18.47
C ASP A 144 -2.02 14.08 18.94
N ASN A 145 -1.12 13.14 18.89
CA ASN A 145 -1.38 11.79 19.38
C ASN A 145 -1.48 11.71 20.90
N GLN A 146 -0.68 12.51 21.64
CA GLN A 146 -0.79 12.59 23.11
C GLN A 146 -2.15 13.15 23.54
N GLU A 147 -2.61 14.24 22.92
CA GLU A 147 -3.92 14.83 23.24
C GLU A 147 -5.08 13.85 23.02
N LYS A 148 -5.07 13.10 21.90
CA LYS A 148 -6.08 12.05 21.63
C LYS A 148 -6.06 10.93 22.66
N SER A 149 -4.87 10.55 23.14
CA SER A 149 -4.72 9.53 24.17
C SER A 149 -5.30 9.99 25.51
N ASP A 150 -5.04 11.25 25.88
CA ASP A 150 -5.54 11.83 27.12
C ASP A 150 -7.07 12.02 27.09
N GLU A 151 -7.65 12.40 25.96
CA GLU A 151 -9.09 12.48 25.78
C GLU A 151 -9.76 11.10 25.92
N SER A 152 -9.15 10.05 25.36
CA SER A 152 -9.68 8.68 25.41
C SER A 152 -9.66 8.09 26.83
N GLN A 153 -8.77 8.56 27.73
CA GLN A 153 -8.69 8.10 29.12
C GLN A 153 -9.64 8.85 30.05
N ARG A 154 -10.27 9.94 29.59
CA ARG A 154 -11.23 10.74 30.38
C ARG A 154 -12.69 10.29 30.21
N VAL A 155 -12.95 9.33 29.31
CA VAL A 155 -14.28 8.72 29.05
C VAL A 155 -14.40 7.39 29.77
#